data_b70cdbdb1b9299ba4e27d61efd923f4f
#
_entry.id   b70cdbdb1b9299ba4e27d61efd923f4f
#
_cell.length_a   1.000
_cell.length_b   1.000
_cell.length_c   1.000
_cell.angle_alpha   90.00
_cell.angle_beta   90.00
_cell.angle_gamma   90.00
#
_symmetry.space_group_name_H-M   'P 1'
#
loop_
_entity.id
_entity.type
_entity.pdbx_description
1 polymer ?
#
loop_
_entity_poly.entity_id
_entity_poly.type
_entity_poly.pdbx_seq_one_letter_code
_entity_poly.pdbx_strand_id
1 'polypeptide(L)'
;MARSYSIAVVPGDGTGPEVVAEGIKVLKSVAAVEGISLDFTTYDYGGDRYLRTGEILPDTAVEEMKKHQAIYLGAIGHPDVKPGILEKGILLRLRFELDQYINLRPVKLYPNVETPLKDKGPEHIDYVVVRENSGGVYTGAGGITMKGTPHEVAVQEMIYTRFQVERCLRYAFEYTRKRGKRKTLALVGKTNVLTYVFDLWERAFHEIGEKDYPDIKREYYHVDATCMWMVKNPEWFDVLVTENMFGDIITDLGAITQGGMGIAAGGNINPDGVSMFEPIGGSAPKYTGMSIINPLAAIAAAQMMLETLGEEAAAARIERGIIQTLKKDIKSQAAGKMGLSTTQVGDKVAGYAVA
;
A
#
# COMPACT_ATOMS: atom_id res chain seq x y z
N MET A 1 17.98 22.62 -11.14
CA MET A 1 18.57 22.07 -9.91
C MET A 1 18.66 20.56 -10.08
N ALA A 2 19.70 19.91 -9.54
CA ALA A 2 19.75 18.45 -9.57
C ALA A 2 18.57 17.88 -8.77
N ARG A 3 17.83 16.94 -9.35
CA ARG A 3 16.73 16.23 -8.66
C ARG A 3 17.37 15.25 -7.68
N SER A 4 17.31 15.55 -6.40
CA SER A 4 17.96 14.77 -5.33
C SER A 4 16.97 14.48 -4.22
N TYR A 5 16.91 13.21 -3.78
CA TYR A 5 15.99 12.74 -2.76
C TYR A 5 16.73 11.88 -1.74
N SER A 6 16.49 12.14 -0.46
CA SER A 6 16.92 11.33 0.66
C SER A 6 15.80 10.36 1.04
N ILE A 7 16.10 9.08 1.10
CA ILE A 7 15.16 8.00 1.34
C ILE A 7 15.55 7.22 2.60
N ALA A 8 14.65 7.18 3.57
CA ALA A 8 14.79 6.28 4.71
C ALA A 8 14.43 4.85 4.29
N VAL A 9 15.31 3.90 4.52
CA VAL A 9 15.08 2.50 4.20
C VAL A 9 14.94 1.70 5.49
N VAL A 10 13.82 1.03 5.66
CA VAL A 10 13.57 0.10 6.78
C VAL A 10 13.33 -1.29 6.19
N PRO A 11 14.38 -2.12 6.05
CA PRO A 11 14.23 -3.46 5.46
C PRO A 11 13.30 -4.35 6.27
N GLY A 12 13.30 -4.23 7.60
CA GLY A 12 12.44 -4.97 8.50
C GLY A 12 12.81 -6.45 8.60
N ASP A 13 11.80 -7.32 8.63
CA ASP A 13 11.88 -8.72 9.01
C ASP A 13 11.78 -9.70 7.83
N GLY A 14 12.19 -10.93 8.08
CA GLY A 14 11.96 -12.05 7.19
C GLY A 14 12.57 -11.86 5.80
N THR A 15 11.75 -11.87 4.77
CA THR A 15 12.16 -11.64 3.37
C THR A 15 12.27 -10.16 3.01
N GLY A 16 11.90 -9.25 3.92
CA GLY A 16 11.96 -7.79 3.70
C GLY A 16 13.31 -7.30 3.21
N PRO A 17 14.45 -7.65 3.86
CA PRO A 17 15.79 -7.26 3.38
C PRO A 17 16.10 -7.71 1.96
N GLU A 18 15.71 -8.94 1.57
CA GLU A 18 15.93 -9.46 0.23
C GLU A 18 15.18 -8.66 -0.84
N VAL A 19 13.88 -8.40 -0.62
CA VAL A 19 13.04 -7.72 -1.62
C VAL A 19 13.35 -6.23 -1.71
N VAL A 20 13.70 -5.58 -0.59
CA VAL A 20 14.13 -4.17 -0.55
C VAL A 20 15.44 -3.98 -1.32
N ALA A 21 16.40 -4.90 -1.17
CA ALA A 21 17.65 -4.85 -1.93
C ALA A 21 17.41 -4.82 -3.44
N GLU A 22 16.45 -5.61 -3.93
CA GLU A 22 16.07 -5.63 -5.34
C GLU A 22 15.35 -4.33 -5.77
N GLY A 23 14.48 -3.79 -4.93
CA GLY A 23 13.87 -2.49 -5.17
C GLY A 23 14.90 -1.36 -5.27
N ILE A 24 15.87 -1.31 -4.36
CA ILE A 24 16.98 -0.32 -4.38
C ILE A 24 17.84 -0.50 -5.64
N LYS A 25 18.12 -1.72 -6.06
CA LYS A 25 18.84 -2.00 -7.29
C LYS A 25 18.15 -1.37 -8.50
N VAL A 26 16.84 -1.59 -8.63
CA VAL A 26 16.03 -1.04 -9.73
C VAL A 26 15.99 0.49 -9.65
N LEU A 27 15.78 1.06 -8.45
CA LEU A 27 15.81 2.51 -8.22
C LEU A 27 17.12 3.13 -8.68
N LYS A 28 18.26 2.56 -8.28
CA LYS A 28 19.59 3.06 -8.69
C LYS A 28 19.82 3.01 -10.20
N SER A 29 19.35 1.93 -10.82
CA SER A 29 19.48 1.76 -12.29
C SER A 29 18.69 2.81 -13.05
N VAL A 30 17.44 3.06 -12.64
CA VAL A 30 16.58 4.05 -13.28
C VAL A 30 17.03 5.47 -12.96
N ALA A 31 17.44 5.73 -11.72
CA ALA A 31 17.94 7.05 -11.30
C ALA A 31 19.15 7.49 -12.12
N ALA A 32 20.06 6.56 -12.44
CA ALA A 32 21.22 6.83 -13.28
C ALA A 32 20.84 7.28 -14.70
N VAL A 33 19.80 6.68 -15.30
CA VAL A 33 19.32 7.04 -16.63
C VAL A 33 18.56 8.35 -16.66
N GLU A 34 17.76 8.61 -15.60
CA GLU A 34 16.93 9.81 -15.51
C GLU A 34 17.64 11.03 -14.89
N GLY A 35 18.90 10.89 -14.48
CA GLY A 35 19.68 11.97 -13.86
C GLY A 35 19.12 12.39 -12.48
N ILE A 36 18.65 11.41 -11.70
CA ILE A 36 18.14 11.59 -10.34
C ILE A 36 19.20 11.12 -9.36
N SER A 37 19.40 11.85 -8.26
CA SER A 37 20.24 11.41 -7.14
C SER A 37 19.35 10.84 -6.03
N LEU A 38 19.59 9.59 -5.65
CA LEU A 38 18.90 8.94 -4.53
C LEU A 38 19.92 8.61 -3.44
N ASP A 39 19.74 9.20 -2.26
CA ASP A 39 20.54 8.94 -1.06
C ASP A 39 19.74 8.05 -0.10
N PHE A 40 20.27 6.88 0.23
CA PHE A 40 19.59 5.87 1.05
C PHE A 40 20.22 5.77 2.43
N THR A 41 19.43 6.04 3.46
CA THR A 41 19.80 5.81 4.87
C THR A 41 19.05 4.60 5.38
N THR A 42 19.77 3.56 5.77
CA THR A 42 19.18 2.31 6.28
C THR A 42 19.03 2.34 7.79
N TYR A 43 17.83 1.97 8.25
CA TYR A 43 17.46 1.87 9.66
C TYR A 43 17.17 0.41 10.02
N ASP A 44 17.87 -0.13 11.01
CA ASP A 44 17.78 -1.52 11.49
C ASP A 44 16.63 -1.65 12.51
N TYR A 45 15.38 -1.43 12.08
CA TYR A 45 14.20 -1.62 12.92
C TYR A 45 13.38 -2.80 12.44
N GLY A 46 13.05 -3.71 13.40
CA GLY A 46 12.33 -4.95 13.16
C GLY A 46 12.42 -5.88 14.38
N GLY A 47 11.98 -7.13 14.21
CA GLY A 47 11.94 -8.12 15.27
C GLY A 47 13.30 -8.53 15.79
N ASP A 48 14.29 -8.70 14.91
CA ASP A 48 15.65 -9.07 15.32
C ASP A 48 16.27 -8.01 16.26
N ARG A 49 16.10 -6.74 15.94
CA ARG A 49 16.55 -5.65 16.83
C ARG A 49 15.78 -5.67 18.14
N TYR A 50 14.46 -5.79 18.07
CA TYR A 50 13.62 -5.86 19.27
C TYR A 50 14.03 -7.00 20.21
N LEU A 51 14.26 -8.20 19.68
CA LEU A 51 14.68 -9.36 20.47
C LEU A 51 16.06 -9.17 21.10
N ARG A 52 16.96 -8.48 20.41
CA ARG A 52 18.33 -8.20 20.87
C ARG A 52 18.39 -7.08 21.91
N THR A 53 17.58 -6.04 21.76
CA THR A 53 17.72 -4.79 22.54
C THR A 53 16.52 -4.43 23.40
N GLY A 54 15.36 -5.02 23.16
CA GLY A 54 14.07 -4.62 23.75
C GLY A 54 13.50 -3.32 23.17
N GLU A 55 14.18 -2.67 22.22
CA GLU A 55 13.76 -1.43 21.62
C GLU A 55 13.01 -1.66 20.31
N ILE A 56 11.83 -1.05 20.14
CA ILE A 56 11.02 -1.21 18.93
C ILE A 56 11.38 -0.09 17.92
N LEU A 57 10.99 1.14 18.23
CA LEU A 57 11.27 2.33 17.42
C LEU A 57 11.37 3.54 18.36
N PRO A 58 12.56 4.13 18.59
CA PRO A 58 12.68 5.28 19.47
C PRO A 58 12.14 6.56 18.81
N ASP A 59 11.78 7.56 19.65
CA ASP A 59 11.28 8.86 19.17
C ASP A 59 12.30 9.56 18.27
N THR A 60 13.59 9.43 18.60
CA THR A 60 14.68 9.99 17.81
C THR A 60 14.71 9.45 16.38
N ALA A 61 14.38 8.18 16.18
CA ALA A 61 14.33 7.59 14.85
C ALA A 61 13.17 8.14 14.02
N VAL A 62 12.01 8.37 14.64
CA VAL A 62 10.87 9.00 13.95
C VAL A 62 11.22 10.42 13.51
N GLU A 63 11.86 11.21 14.40
CA GLU A 63 12.31 12.56 14.09
C GLU A 63 13.42 12.60 13.01
N GLU A 64 14.25 11.56 12.93
CA GLU A 64 15.22 11.42 11.84
C GLU A 64 14.51 11.08 10.53
N MET A 65 13.56 10.13 10.54
CA MET A 65 12.81 9.73 9.35
C MET A 65 11.98 10.87 8.77
N LYS A 66 11.49 11.81 9.59
CA LYS A 66 10.81 13.03 9.14
C LYS A 66 11.66 13.94 8.25
N LYS A 67 12.98 13.80 8.27
CA LYS A 67 13.91 14.62 7.47
C LYS A 67 14.09 14.09 6.05
N HIS A 68 13.66 12.86 5.78
CA HIS A 68 13.72 12.27 4.45
C HIS A 68 12.49 12.66 3.61
N GLN A 69 12.59 12.52 2.29
CA GLN A 69 11.48 12.77 1.37
C GLN A 69 10.51 11.58 1.30
N ALA A 70 10.99 10.36 1.57
CA ALA A 70 10.15 9.17 1.62
C ALA A 70 10.76 8.10 2.52
N ILE A 71 9.92 7.15 2.94
CA ILE A 71 10.32 5.92 3.63
C ILE A 71 10.04 4.75 2.69
N TYR A 72 11.04 3.89 2.49
CA TYR A 72 10.91 2.64 1.78
C TYR A 72 11.00 1.48 2.76
N LEU A 73 9.86 0.84 3.01
CA LEU A 73 9.71 -0.22 4.00
C LEU A 73 9.68 -1.59 3.31
N GLY A 74 10.34 -2.58 3.90
CA GLY A 74 10.27 -3.97 3.45
C GLY A 74 9.08 -4.70 4.05
N ALA A 75 9.26 -5.31 5.21
CA ALA A 75 8.19 -6.03 5.88
C ALA A 75 8.39 -6.01 7.41
N ILE A 76 7.30 -6.00 8.16
CA ILE A 76 7.34 -6.06 9.61
C ILE A 76 6.59 -7.30 10.08
N GLY A 77 7.20 -8.05 11.00
CA GLY A 77 6.62 -9.25 11.61
C GLY A 77 7.66 -10.37 11.80
N HIS A 78 7.91 -10.73 13.04
CA HIS A 78 8.88 -11.74 13.40
C HIS A 78 8.21 -12.91 14.16
N PRO A 79 8.49 -14.18 13.84
CA PRO A 79 7.79 -15.34 14.43
C PRO A 79 7.96 -15.43 15.95
N ASP A 80 9.09 -14.99 16.49
CA ASP A 80 9.39 -15.06 17.92
C ASP A 80 8.94 -13.82 18.69
N VAL A 81 8.30 -12.85 18.02
CA VAL A 81 7.71 -11.67 18.66
C VAL A 81 6.20 -11.81 18.73
N LYS A 82 5.62 -11.51 19.89
CA LYS A 82 4.16 -11.58 20.07
C LYS A 82 3.45 -10.70 19.04
N PRO A 83 2.44 -11.24 18.32
CA PRO A 83 1.69 -10.48 17.33
C PRO A 83 1.16 -9.14 17.85
N GLY A 84 1.24 -8.12 17.05
CA GLY A 84 0.79 -6.75 17.34
C GLY A 84 1.85 -5.86 18.00
N ILE A 85 2.97 -6.38 18.51
CA ILE A 85 4.02 -5.55 19.11
C ILE A 85 4.74 -4.72 18.05
N LEU A 86 5.26 -5.36 17.02
CA LEU A 86 6.01 -4.69 15.95
C LEU A 86 5.09 -3.89 15.04
N GLU A 87 3.95 -4.45 14.68
CA GLU A 87 2.97 -3.78 13.82
C GLU A 87 2.47 -2.47 14.44
N LYS A 88 2.15 -2.47 15.74
CA LYS A 88 1.75 -1.27 16.47
C LYS A 88 2.92 -0.31 16.69
N GLY A 89 4.07 -0.86 17.07
CA GLY A 89 5.23 -0.07 17.48
C GLY A 89 6.05 0.51 16.34
N ILE A 90 5.93 -0.02 15.10
CA ILE A 90 6.63 0.48 13.93
C ILE A 90 5.63 0.99 12.89
N LEU A 91 4.83 0.10 12.28
CA LEU A 91 3.95 0.43 11.16
C LEU A 91 2.88 1.46 11.53
N LEU A 92 2.03 1.15 12.52
CA LEU A 92 0.96 2.05 12.92
C LEU A 92 1.51 3.34 13.55
N ARG A 93 2.63 3.21 14.29
CA ARG A 93 3.29 4.38 14.86
C ARG A 93 3.75 5.36 13.79
N LEU A 94 4.45 4.91 12.75
CA LEU A 94 4.87 5.76 11.63
C LEU A 94 3.67 6.37 10.91
N ARG A 95 2.60 5.59 10.66
CA ARG A 95 1.37 6.10 10.03
C ARG A 95 0.76 7.26 10.81
N PHE A 96 0.66 7.13 12.14
CA PHE A 96 0.04 8.16 12.98
C PHE A 96 0.97 9.36 13.22
N GLU A 97 2.23 9.14 13.58
CA GLU A 97 3.16 10.23 13.92
C GLU A 97 3.62 11.03 12.69
N LEU A 98 3.60 10.43 11.51
CA LEU A 98 3.87 11.11 10.23
C LEU A 98 2.58 11.54 9.51
N ASP A 99 1.44 11.41 10.17
CA ASP A 99 0.10 11.73 9.63
C ASP A 99 -0.14 11.21 8.20
N GLN A 100 0.23 9.95 7.97
CA GLN A 100 0.05 9.27 6.68
C GLN A 100 -1.42 8.82 6.53
N TYR A 101 -2.30 9.78 6.31
CA TYR A 101 -3.74 9.60 6.40
C TYR A 101 -4.40 8.91 5.21
N ILE A 102 -3.65 8.64 4.16
CA ILE A 102 -4.09 7.86 3.00
C ILE A 102 -3.31 6.55 2.93
N ASN A 103 -4.01 5.44 2.71
CA ASN A 103 -3.40 4.21 2.25
C ASN A 103 -3.82 3.96 0.80
N LEU A 104 -2.87 4.15 -0.12
CA LEU A 104 -3.10 4.04 -1.56
C LEU A 104 -2.79 2.62 -2.02
N ARG A 105 -3.75 1.93 -2.60
CA ARG A 105 -3.66 0.53 -3.01
C ARG A 105 -4.10 0.33 -4.47
N PRO A 106 -3.17 0.39 -5.44
CA PRO A 106 -3.46 0.00 -6.82
C PRO A 106 -3.78 -1.49 -6.92
N VAL A 107 -4.79 -1.82 -7.70
CA VAL A 107 -5.15 -3.19 -8.07
C VAL A 107 -5.08 -3.27 -9.59
N LYS A 108 -4.00 -3.88 -10.09
CA LYS A 108 -3.71 -3.95 -11.53
C LYS A 108 -3.21 -5.35 -11.90
N LEU A 109 -3.96 -6.04 -12.74
CA LEU A 109 -3.51 -7.30 -13.30
C LEU A 109 -2.52 -7.03 -14.44
N TYR A 110 -1.32 -7.53 -14.29
CA TYR A 110 -0.29 -7.42 -15.32
C TYR A 110 -0.40 -8.54 -16.37
N PRO A 111 0.09 -8.33 -17.60
CA PRO A 111 0.14 -9.38 -18.63
C PRO A 111 0.92 -10.62 -18.13
N ASN A 112 0.45 -11.82 -18.50
CA ASN A 112 0.96 -13.12 -18.09
C ASN A 112 0.89 -13.42 -16.60
N VAL A 113 0.12 -12.65 -15.83
CA VAL A 113 -0.22 -12.98 -14.46
C VAL A 113 -1.58 -13.66 -14.44
N GLU A 114 -1.67 -14.78 -13.75
CA GLU A 114 -2.93 -15.50 -13.58
C GLU A 114 -3.82 -14.81 -12.53
N THR A 115 -5.08 -14.68 -12.82
CA THR A 115 -6.13 -14.27 -11.89
C THR A 115 -7.05 -15.43 -11.58
N PRO A 116 -7.58 -15.55 -10.35
CA PRO A 116 -8.60 -16.55 -10.04
C PRO A 116 -9.96 -16.26 -10.69
N LEU A 117 -10.12 -15.08 -11.30
CA LEU A 117 -11.39 -14.68 -11.92
C LEU A 117 -11.54 -15.30 -13.31
N LYS A 118 -12.67 -15.99 -13.52
CA LYS A 118 -12.98 -16.61 -14.79
C LYS A 118 -13.21 -15.54 -15.87
N ASP A 119 -12.65 -15.76 -17.05
CA ASP A 119 -12.82 -14.91 -18.24
C ASP A 119 -12.41 -13.43 -18.02
N LYS A 120 -11.44 -13.16 -17.12
CA LYS A 120 -10.89 -11.84 -16.89
C LYS A 120 -9.39 -11.78 -17.25
N GLY A 121 -8.97 -10.62 -17.73
CA GLY A 121 -7.59 -10.32 -18.12
C GLY A 121 -7.15 -8.92 -17.66
N PRO A 122 -5.94 -8.50 -18.05
CA PRO A 122 -5.39 -7.19 -17.68
C PRO A 122 -6.28 -5.99 -18.04
N GLU A 123 -7.09 -6.11 -19.08
CA GLU A 123 -8.05 -5.08 -19.51
C GLU A 123 -9.26 -4.92 -18.57
N HIS A 124 -9.50 -5.90 -17.70
CA HIS A 124 -10.63 -5.91 -16.79
C HIS A 124 -10.27 -5.46 -15.37
N ILE A 125 -9.00 -5.60 -14.96
CA ILE A 125 -8.59 -5.38 -13.58
C ILE A 125 -7.53 -4.28 -13.55
N ASP A 126 -7.98 -3.03 -13.38
CA ASP A 126 -7.13 -1.85 -13.25
C ASP A 126 -7.89 -0.73 -12.56
N TYR A 127 -7.92 -0.77 -11.24
CA TYR A 127 -8.56 0.23 -10.38
C TYR A 127 -7.68 0.53 -9.16
N VAL A 128 -8.04 1.55 -8.39
CA VAL A 128 -7.28 1.96 -7.20
C VAL A 128 -8.21 2.11 -6.01
N VAL A 129 -7.78 1.66 -4.85
CA VAL A 129 -8.46 1.91 -3.59
C VAL A 129 -7.70 2.98 -2.82
N VAL A 130 -8.40 4.07 -2.49
CA VAL A 130 -7.97 5.12 -1.56
C VAL A 130 -8.62 4.79 -0.22
N ARG A 131 -7.84 4.19 0.67
CA ARG A 131 -8.25 3.83 2.01
C ARG A 131 -7.88 4.94 2.98
N GLU A 132 -8.82 5.40 3.80
CA GLU A 132 -8.51 6.26 4.95
C GLU A 132 -7.62 5.47 5.93
N ASN A 133 -6.63 6.12 6.54
CA ASN A 133 -5.56 5.42 7.23
C ASN A 133 -5.32 5.89 8.68
N SER A 134 -6.14 6.81 9.19
CA SER A 134 -5.94 7.44 10.50
C SER A 134 -7.11 7.30 11.48
N GLY A 135 -8.26 6.85 11.00
CA GLY A 135 -9.49 6.76 11.77
C GLY A 135 -10.06 5.35 11.93
N GLY A 136 -11.35 5.29 12.20
CA GLY A 136 -12.12 4.07 12.32
C GLY A 136 -11.84 3.30 13.61
N VAL A 137 -11.93 1.98 13.52
CA VAL A 137 -11.65 1.09 14.66
C VAL A 137 -10.15 1.00 14.99
N TYR A 138 -9.29 1.43 14.09
CA TYR A 138 -7.84 1.45 14.28
C TYR A 138 -7.36 2.52 15.27
N THR A 139 -8.22 3.47 15.65
CA THR A 139 -7.92 4.43 16.72
C THR A 139 -7.71 3.76 18.08
N GLY A 140 -8.18 2.51 18.24
CA GLY A 140 -8.08 1.78 19.49
C GLY A 140 -9.05 2.25 20.59
N ALA A 141 -10.02 3.12 20.26
CA ALA A 141 -11.04 3.54 21.22
C ALA A 141 -11.96 2.37 21.60
N GLY A 142 -12.07 2.12 22.89
CA GLY A 142 -12.86 1.01 23.40
C GLY A 142 -12.34 0.49 24.73
N GLY A 143 -12.85 -0.65 25.17
CA GLY A 143 -12.43 -1.27 26.43
C GLY A 143 -13.17 -2.56 26.75
N ILE A 144 -12.75 -3.17 27.84
CA ILE A 144 -13.35 -4.42 28.36
C ILE A 144 -13.69 -4.21 29.84
N THR A 145 -14.92 -4.59 30.24
CA THR A 145 -15.33 -4.65 31.64
C THR A 145 -15.65 -6.10 32.03
N MET A 146 -15.48 -6.46 33.29
CA MET A 146 -15.74 -7.80 33.87
C MET A 146 -15.04 -8.94 33.10
N LYS A 147 -13.83 -8.69 32.59
CA LYS A 147 -13.07 -9.65 31.78
C LYS A 147 -12.92 -10.99 32.45
N GLY A 148 -13.18 -12.07 31.68
CA GLY A 148 -13.10 -13.46 32.17
C GLY A 148 -14.29 -13.94 32.98
N THR A 149 -15.37 -13.15 33.05
CA THR A 149 -16.64 -13.54 33.68
C THR A 149 -17.76 -13.74 32.65
N PRO A 150 -18.87 -14.44 33.04
CA PRO A 150 -20.04 -14.55 32.14
C PRO A 150 -20.72 -13.20 31.78
N HIS A 151 -20.35 -12.14 32.46
CA HIS A 151 -20.88 -10.78 32.25
C HIS A 151 -19.86 -9.85 31.58
N GLU A 152 -18.84 -10.42 30.92
CA GLU A 152 -17.83 -9.65 30.18
C GLU A 152 -18.48 -8.81 29.08
N VAL A 153 -18.09 -7.54 29.00
CA VAL A 153 -18.50 -6.61 27.95
C VAL A 153 -17.25 -6.08 27.26
N ALA A 154 -17.18 -6.20 25.93
CA ALA A 154 -16.14 -5.62 25.10
C ALA A 154 -16.75 -4.56 24.16
N VAL A 155 -16.11 -3.40 24.10
CA VAL A 155 -16.49 -2.29 23.22
C VAL A 155 -15.31 -1.91 22.34
N GLN A 156 -15.55 -1.74 21.04
CA GLN A 156 -14.61 -1.17 20.08
C GLN A 156 -15.37 -0.14 19.24
N GLU A 157 -14.90 1.10 19.21
CA GLU A 157 -15.60 2.19 18.56
C GLU A 157 -14.98 2.56 17.21
N MET A 158 -15.81 2.87 16.23
CA MET A 158 -15.42 3.44 14.95
C MET A 158 -15.56 4.97 15.03
N ILE A 159 -14.43 5.68 14.98
CA ILE A 159 -14.40 7.14 15.17
C ILE A 159 -13.89 7.82 13.92
N TYR A 160 -14.66 8.78 13.40
CA TYR A 160 -14.27 9.67 12.31
C TYR A 160 -14.64 11.12 12.62
N THR A 161 -13.70 12.02 12.40
CA THR A 161 -13.95 13.46 12.38
C THR A 161 -14.24 13.94 10.95
N ARG A 162 -14.99 15.02 10.81
CA ARG A 162 -15.24 15.65 9.51
C ARG A 162 -13.92 15.99 8.79
N PHE A 163 -12.92 16.47 9.52
CA PHE A 163 -11.61 16.78 8.99
C PHE A 163 -10.92 15.56 8.35
N GLN A 164 -10.91 14.40 9.03
CA GLN A 164 -10.30 13.16 8.49
C GLN A 164 -11.01 12.70 7.21
N VAL A 165 -12.34 12.75 7.22
CA VAL A 165 -13.15 12.34 6.06
C VAL A 165 -12.90 13.26 4.87
N GLU A 166 -12.96 14.58 5.08
CA GLU A 166 -12.78 15.55 3.97
C GLU A 166 -11.40 15.47 3.32
N ARG A 167 -10.32 15.39 4.10
CA ARG A 167 -8.97 15.32 3.52
C ARG A 167 -8.77 14.02 2.71
N CYS A 168 -9.33 12.90 3.18
CA CYS A 168 -9.29 11.65 2.43
C CYS A 168 -10.10 11.73 1.14
N LEU A 169 -11.31 12.29 1.18
CA LEU A 169 -12.15 12.47 0.00
C LEU A 169 -11.50 13.42 -1.01
N ARG A 170 -10.95 14.55 -0.57
CA ARG A 170 -10.24 15.49 -1.47
C ARG A 170 -9.06 14.82 -2.17
N TYR A 171 -8.25 14.06 -1.44
CA TYR A 171 -7.18 13.28 -2.05
C TYR A 171 -7.72 12.29 -3.10
N ALA A 172 -8.80 11.57 -2.79
CA ALA A 172 -9.39 10.60 -3.72
C ALA A 172 -9.95 11.27 -4.98
N PHE A 173 -10.58 12.44 -4.88
CA PHE A 173 -11.05 13.22 -6.02
C PHE A 173 -9.88 13.70 -6.88
N GLU A 174 -8.84 14.30 -6.29
CA GLU A 174 -7.64 14.74 -7.03
C GLU A 174 -6.93 13.57 -7.70
N TYR A 175 -6.78 12.46 -6.99
CA TYR A 175 -6.20 11.24 -7.55
C TYR A 175 -7.01 10.74 -8.76
N THR A 176 -8.35 10.73 -8.65
CA THR A 176 -9.24 10.34 -9.76
C THR A 176 -9.08 11.27 -10.97
N ARG A 177 -8.97 12.57 -10.73
CA ARG A 177 -8.74 13.58 -11.78
C ARG A 177 -7.38 13.37 -12.45
N LYS A 178 -6.30 13.19 -11.67
CA LYS A 178 -4.93 12.94 -12.17
C LYS A 178 -4.87 11.62 -12.96
N ARG A 179 -5.50 10.55 -12.46
CA ARG A 179 -5.56 9.24 -13.12
C ARG A 179 -6.20 9.32 -14.51
N GLY A 180 -7.27 10.11 -14.66
CA GLY A 180 -7.86 10.49 -15.94
C GLY A 180 -8.45 9.38 -16.80
N LYS A 181 -8.61 8.14 -16.26
CA LYS A 181 -9.10 6.99 -17.04
C LYS A 181 -10.60 7.08 -17.31
N ARG A 182 -11.43 6.90 -16.29
CA ARG A 182 -12.89 6.96 -16.41
C ARG A 182 -13.49 8.15 -15.69
N LYS A 183 -12.68 8.84 -14.88
CA LYS A 183 -13.10 9.94 -14.02
C LYS A 183 -14.29 9.59 -13.13
N THR A 184 -14.28 8.37 -12.59
CA THR A 184 -15.32 7.87 -11.68
C THR A 184 -14.72 7.60 -10.32
N LEU A 185 -15.27 8.23 -9.28
CA LEU A 185 -14.95 7.97 -7.88
C LEU A 185 -16.15 7.34 -7.21
N ALA A 186 -15.98 6.15 -6.63
CA ALA A 186 -17.02 5.47 -5.89
C ALA A 186 -16.71 5.46 -4.39
N LEU A 187 -17.64 5.97 -3.59
CA LEU A 187 -17.62 5.81 -2.14
C LEU A 187 -18.09 4.41 -1.78
N VAL A 188 -17.25 3.65 -1.08
CA VAL A 188 -17.61 2.33 -0.54
C VAL A 188 -17.95 2.47 0.93
N GLY A 189 -19.16 2.10 1.30
CA GLY A 189 -19.66 2.31 2.64
C GLY A 189 -20.69 1.29 3.10
N LYS A 190 -21.38 1.57 4.20
CA LYS A 190 -22.44 0.74 4.77
C LYS A 190 -23.51 1.62 5.44
N THR A 191 -24.08 2.55 4.71
CA THR A 191 -25.03 3.55 5.22
C THR A 191 -26.28 2.95 5.86
N ASN A 192 -26.69 1.75 5.43
CA ASN A 192 -27.86 1.05 5.97
C ASN A 192 -27.65 0.41 7.36
N VAL A 193 -26.40 0.37 7.87
CA VAL A 193 -26.07 -0.21 9.18
C VAL A 193 -25.27 0.76 10.03
N LEU A 194 -24.21 1.33 9.47
CA LEU A 194 -23.32 2.29 10.15
C LEU A 194 -23.84 3.73 9.89
N THR A 195 -25.05 4.00 10.35
CA THR A 195 -25.85 5.15 9.94
C THR A 195 -25.22 6.50 10.29
N TYR A 196 -24.50 6.62 11.42
CA TYR A 196 -23.89 7.90 11.82
C TYR A 196 -22.58 8.17 11.07
N VAL A 197 -21.70 7.19 11.04
CA VAL A 197 -20.38 7.34 10.42
C VAL A 197 -20.51 7.52 8.92
N PHE A 198 -21.31 6.69 8.26
CA PHE A 198 -21.46 6.79 6.80
C PHE A 198 -22.41 7.89 6.35
N ASP A 199 -23.30 8.43 7.22
CA ASP A 199 -23.97 9.70 6.94
C ASP A 199 -22.94 10.83 6.78
N LEU A 200 -21.96 10.90 7.70
CA LEU A 200 -20.87 11.87 7.60
C LEU A 200 -20.07 11.72 6.30
N TRP A 201 -19.69 10.49 5.94
CA TRP A 201 -18.93 10.20 4.73
C TRP A 201 -19.72 10.54 3.45
N GLU A 202 -20.98 10.13 3.37
CA GLU A 202 -21.83 10.32 2.19
C GLU A 202 -22.15 11.80 1.96
N ARG A 203 -22.53 12.54 3.00
CA ARG A 203 -22.74 13.99 2.91
C ARG A 203 -21.48 14.73 2.48
N ALA A 204 -20.33 14.44 3.11
CA ALA A 204 -19.05 15.05 2.72
C ALA A 204 -18.69 14.74 1.27
N PHE A 205 -18.91 13.50 0.83
CA PHE A 205 -18.61 13.05 -0.53
C PHE A 205 -19.43 13.83 -1.57
N HIS A 206 -20.72 14.00 -1.34
CA HIS A 206 -21.58 14.76 -2.24
C HIS A 206 -21.26 16.26 -2.20
N GLU A 207 -21.16 16.86 -1.02
CA GLU A 207 -20.86 18.30 -0.86
C GLU A 207 -19.54 18.70 -1.55
N ILE A 208 -18.47 17.94 -1.33
CA ILE A 208 -17.16 18.20 -1.94
C ILE A 208 -17.21 17.95 -3.44
N GLY A 209 -17.80 16.82 -3.85
CA GLY A 209 -17.86 16.44 -5.25
C GLY A 209 -18.69 17.39 -6.11
N GLU A 210 -19.82 17.90 -5.59
CA GLU A 210 -20.66 18.86 -6.30
C GLU A 210 -20.01 20.23 -6.43
N LYS A 211 -19.39 20.69 -5.37
CA LYS A 211 -18.80 22.03 -5.31
C LYS A 211 -17.46 22.11 -6.04
N ASP A 212 -16.54 21.16 -5.76
CA ASP A 212 -15.13 21.31 -6.10
C ASP A 212 -14.69 20.38 -7.25
N TYR A 213 -15.47 19.28 -7.52
CA TYR A 213 -15.13 18.25 -8.51
C TYR A 213 -16.33 17.83 -9.39
N PRO A 214 -17.02 18.81 -10.04
CA PRO A 214 -18.19 18.51 -10.88
C PRO A 214 -17.86 17.68 -12.12
N ASP A 215 -16.59 17.61 -12.51
CA ASP A 215 -16.07 16.81 -13.62
C ASP A 215 -15.85 15.33 -13.28
N ILE A 216 -15.99 14.95 -12.01
CA ILE A 216 -15.84 13.56 -11.56
C ILE A 216 -17.22 12.95 -11.34
N LYS A 217 -17.47 11.81 -12.00
CA LYS A 217 -18.67 11.00 -11.76
C LYS A 217 -18.60 10.39 -10.38
N ARG A 218 -19.63 10.56 -9.58
CA ARG A 218 -19.74 10.00 -8.23
C ARG A 218 -20.65 8.78 -8.24
N GLU A 219 -20.19 7.71 -7.59
CA GLU A 219 -20.96 6.49 -7.37
C GLU A 219 -20.90 6.09 -5.89
N TYR A 220 -21.85 5.28 -5.46
CA TYR A 220 -21.88 4.72 -4.12
C TYR A 220 -22.16 3.22 -4.18
N TYR A 221 -21.40 2.45 -3.42
CA TYR A 221 -21.63 1.01 -3.27
C TYR A 221 -21.56 0.60 -1.81
N HIS A 222 -22.46 -0.30 -1.39
CA HIS A 222 -22.25 -1.02 -0.15
C HIS A 222 -21.04 -1.94 -0.24
N VAL A 223 -20.29 -2.07 0.85
CA VAL A 223 -19.02 -2.84 0.87
C VAL A 223 -19.22 -4.30 0.45
N ASP A 224 -20.29 -4.94 0.87
CA ASP A 224 -20.65 -6.30 0.48
C ASP A 224 -20.93 -6.41 -1.03
N ALA A 225 -21.66 -5.47 -1.61
CA ALA A 225 -21.86 -5.39 -3.05
C ALA A 225 -20.54 -5.10 -3.79
N THR A 226 -19.67 -4.26 -3.23
CA THR A 226 -18.33 -4.00 -3.79
C THR A 226 -17.53 -5.29 -3.88
N CYS A 227 -17.49 -6.11 -2.83
CA CYS A 227 -16.81 -7.42 -2.87
C CYS A 227 -17.35 -8.33 -3.98
N MET A 228 -18.67 -8.36 -4.16
CA MET A 228 -19.29 -9.14 -5.26
C MET A 228 -18.86 -8.63 -6.65
N TRP A 229 -18.84 -7.31 -6.83
CA TRP A 229 -18.47 -6.72 -8.12
C TRP A 229 -16.97 -6.78 -8.40
N MET A 230 -16.12 -6.73 -7.40
CA MET A 230 -14.68 -6.97 -7.55
C MET A 230 -14.37 -8.36 -8.11
N VAL A 231 -15.23 -9.35 -7.83
CA VAL A 231 -15.12 -10.70 -8.38
C VAL A 231 -15.79 -10.83 -9.74
N LYS A 232 -16.95 -10.22 -9.92
CA LYS A 232 -17.78 -10.43 -11.12
C LYS A 232 -17.48 -9.44 -12.24
N ASN A 233 -17.36 -8.16 -11.92
CA ASN A 233 -17.23 -7.06 -12.86
C ASN A 233 -16.17 -6.03 -12.39
N PRO A 234 -14.91 -6.43 -12.14
CA PRO A 234 -13.86 -5.52 -11.65
C PRO A 234 -13.63 -4.33 -12.59
N GLU A 235 -13.92 -4.50 -13.88
CA GLU A 235 -13.83 -3.47 -14.90
C GLU A 235 -14.77 -2.27 -14.70
N TRP A 236 -15.73 -2.36 -13.78
CA TRP A 236 -16.61 -1.25 -13.46
C TRP A 236 -15.93 -0.18 -12.61
N PHE A 237 -14.88 -0.56 -11.88
CA PHE A 237 -14.19 0.35 -10.96
C PHE A 237 -13.07 1.14 -11.64
N ASP A 238 -12.94 2.40 -11.23
CA ASP A 238 -11.80 3.27 -11.56
C ASP A 238 -11.05 3.64 -10.28
N VAL A 239 -11.67 4.46 -9.42
CA VAL A 239 -11.14 4.76 -8.08
C VAL A 239 -12.24 4.50 -7.04
N LEU A 240 -11.88 3.78 -5.99
CA LEU A 240 -12.71 3.53 -4.82
C LEU A 240 -12.15 4.32 -3.64
N VAL A 241 -13.00 4.97 -2.87
CA VAL A 241 -12.63 5.58 -1.58
C VAL A 241 -13.44 4.96 -0.46
N THR A 242 -12.81 4.66 0.66
CA THR A 242 -13.48 4.02 1.80
C THR A 242 -12.78 4.30 3.12
N GLU A 243 -13.49 3.99 4.19
CA GLU A 243 -12.97 4.03 5.56
C GLU A 243 -11.89 2.95 5.77
N ASN A 244 -11.20 3.03 6.90
CA ASN A 244 -9.98 2.27 7.17
C ASN A 244 -10.18 0.75 7.14
N MET A 245 -11.13 0.20 7.89
CA MET A 245 -11.32 -1.25 8.01
C MET A 245 -11.86 -1.87 6.71
N PHE A 246 -12.83 -1.24 6.06
CA PHE A 246 -13.32 -1.76 4.78
C PHE A 246 -12.24 -1.69 3.71
N GLY A 247 -11.42 -0.62 3.73
CA GLY A 247 -10.27 -0.49 2.85
C GLY A 247 -9.27 -1.63 3.04
N ASP A 248 -9.00 -2.04 4.28
CA ASP A 248 -8.13 -3.18 4.58
C ASP A 248 -8.66 -4.46 3.95
N ILE A 249 -9.93 -4.77 4.18
CA ILE A 249 -10.57 -6.00 3.71
C ILE A 249 -10.62 -6.06 2.17
N ILE A 250 -11.12 -5.00 1.53
CA ILE A 250 -11.32 -5.03 0.07
C ILE A 250 -10.00 -4.95 -0.71
N THR A 251 -8.93 -4.40 -0.14
CA THR A 251 -7.61 -4.37 -0.81
C THR A 251 -6.94 -5.72 -0.82
N ASP A 252 -7.15 -6.56 0.18
CA ASP A 252 -6.67 -7.94 0.18
C ASP A 252 -7.43 -8.80 -0.85
N LEU A 253 -8.74 -8.59 -0.96
CA LEU A 253 -9.51 -9.18 -2.05
C LEU A 253 -8.99 -8.71 -3.42
N GLY A 254 -8.73 -7.41 -3.57
CA GLY A 254 -8.13 -6.84 -4.77
C GLY A 254 -6.78 -7.47 -5.10
N ALA A 255 -5.92 -7.63 -4.10
CA ALA A 255 -4.60 -8.24 -4.28
C ALA A 255 -4.69 -9.67 -4.85
N ILE A 256 -5.66 -10.46 -4.39
CA ILE A 256 -5.88 -11.82 -4.94
C ILE A 256 -6.38 -11.74 -6.39
N THR A 257 -7.29 -10.82 -6.70
CA THR A 257 -7.83 -10.71 -8.07
C THR A 257 -6.78 -10.26 -9.09
N GLN A 258 -5.75 -9.52 -8.68
CA GLN A 258 -4.64 -9.10 -9.55
C GLN A 258 -3.49 -10.12 -9.66
N GLY A 259 -3.64 -11.33 -9.10
CA GLY A 259 -2.63 -12.39 -9.19
C GLY A 259 -1.85 -12.63 -7.90
N GLY A 260 -2.25 -12.04 -6.79
CA GLY A 260 -1.70 -12.30 -5.46
C GLY A 260 -0.81 -11.21 -4.89
N MET A 261 -0.43 -11.39 -3.64
CA MET A 261 0.31 -10.39 -2.86
C MET A 261 1.76 -10.17 -3.34
N GLY A 262 2.31 -11.11 -4.13
CA GLY A 262 3.69 -11.00 -4.65
C GLY A 262 3.95 -9.84 -5.62
N ILE A 263 2.88 -9.18 -6.09
CA ILE A 263 2.96 -7.99 -6.95
C ILE A 263 2.14 -6.82 -6.39
N ALA A 264 1.53 -6.97 -5.22
CA ALA A 264 0.72 -5.95 -4.59
C ALA A 264 1.60 -4.99 -3.78
N ALA A 265 1.54 -3.71 -4.11
CA ALA A 265 2.24 -2.64 -3.40
C ALA A 265 1.25 -1.66 -2.79
N GLY A 266 1.69 -0.89 -1.80
CA GLY A 266 0.90 0.15 -1.17
C GLY A 266 1.75 1.35 -0.76
N GLY A 267 1.09 2.50 -0.69
CA GLY A 267 1.67 3.72 -0.14
C GLY A 267 0.85 4.23 1.03
N ASN A 268 1.51 4.52 2.13
CA ASN A 268 0.96 5.28 3.24
C ASN A 268 1.33 6.74 3.00
N ILE A 269 0.37 7.55 2.57
CA ILE A 269 0.63 8.85 1.97
C ILE A 269 0.25 9.98 2.93
N ASN A 270 1.18 10.91 3.09
CA ASN A 270 0.94 12.26 3.54
C ASN A 270 1.35 13.19 2.39
N PRO A 271 0.42 13.85 1.68
CA PRO A 271 0.76 14.72 0.56
C PRO A 271 1.65 15.92 0.95
N ASP A 272 1.58 16.36 2.21
CA ASP A 272 2.32 17.51 2.73
C ASP A 272 3.51 17.11 3.62
N GLY A 273 3.79 15.80 3.71
CA GLY A 273 4.82 15.26 4.59
C GLY A 273 5.51 14.03 4.04
N VAL A 274 6.08 13.23 4.93
CA VAL A 274 6.82 12.01 4.57
C VAL A 274 5.87 10.85 4.36
N SER A 275 5.86 10.30 3.16
CA SER A 275 5.10 9.12 2.80
C SER A 275 5.95 7.84 2.91
N MET A 276 5.30 6.69 3.13
CA MET A 276 5.94 5.39 3.27
C MET A 276 5.39 4.40 2.25
N PHE A 277 6.28 3.65 1.60
CA PHE A 277 5.94 2.71 0.52
C PHE A 277 6.41 1.31 0.88
N GLU A 278 5.53 0.32 0.68
CA GLU A 278 5.74 -1.05 1.15
C GLU A 278 5.12 -2.10 0.21
N PRO A 279 5.71 -3.31 0.10
CA PRO A 279 5.02 -4.47 -0.42
C PRO A 279 3.95 -4.95 0.59
N ILE A 280 2.83 -5.48 0.09
CA ILE A 280 1.71 -5.89 0.94
C ILE A 280 1.88 -7.29 1.53
N GLY A 281 2.78 -8.09 0.98
CA GLY A 281 2.88 -9.54 1.22
C GLY A 281 3.42 -9.98 2.59
N GLY A 282 3.71 -9.05 3.52
CA GLY A 282 4.26 -9.37 4.85
C GLY A 282 5.68 -9.95 4.84
N SER A 283 6.18 -10.37 6.01
CA SER A 283 7.58 -10.78 6.21
C SER A 283 7.91 -12.19 5.70
N ALA A 284 6.91 -13.06 5.50
CA ALA A 284 7.05 -14.44 5.02
C ALA A 284 8.27 -15.20 5.60
N PRO A 285 8.41 -15.33 6.95
CA PRO A 285 9.64 -15.74 7.62
C PRO A 285 10.15 -17.13 7.22
N LYS A 286 9.26 -18.01 6.76
CA LYS A 286 9.62 -19.36 6.27
C LYS A 286 10.51 -19.35 5.03
N TYR A 287 10.63 -18.22 4.33
CA TYR A 287 11.42 -18.10 3.10
C TYR A 287 12.68 -17.23 3.27
N THR A 288 12.93 -16.73 4.48
CA THR A 288 14.08 -15.87 4.80
C THR A 288 15.40 -16.50 4.35
N GLY A 289 16.23 -15.77 3.64
CA GLY A 289 17.56 -16.20 3.18
C GLY A 289 17.56 -17.21 2.05
N MET A 290 16.38 -17.61 1.53
CA MET A 290 16.30 -18.64 0.48
C MET A 290 16.42 -18.08 -0.94
N SER A 291 16.31 -16.77 -1.13
CA SER A 291 16.35 -16.09 -2.45
C SER A 291 15.32 -16.65 -3.47
N ILE A 292 14.13 -17.01 -2.99
CA ILE A 292 13.04 -17.58 -3.79
C ILE A 292 11.75 -16.76 -3.74
N ILE A 293 11.73 -15.69 -2.97
CA ILE A 293 10.56 -14.80 -2.85
C ILE A 293 10.46 -13.85 -4.05
N ASN A 294 9.24 -13.53 -4.45
CA ASN A 294 9.00 -12.58 -5.53
C ASN A 294 9.23 -11.14 -5.07
N PRO A 295 10.19 -10.38 -5.65
CA PRO A 295 10.48 -9.01 -5.24
C PRO A 295 9.60 -7.96 -5.93
N LEU A 296 8.70 -8.35 -6.84
CA LEU A 296 7.96 -7.41 -7.68
C LEU A 296 7.06 -6.47 -6.88
N ALA A 297 6.50 -6.91 -5.75
CA ALA A 297 5.71 -6.04 -4.88
C ALA A 297 6.57 -4.91 -4.27
N ALA A 298 7.79 -5.21 -3.83
CA ALA A 298 8.72 -4.19 -3.34
C ALA A 298 9.18 -3.26 -4.46
N ILE A 299 9.44 -3.79 -5.65
CA ILE A 299 9.79 -2.97 -6.82
C ILE A 299 8.62 -2.08 -7.25
N ALA A 300 7.37 -2.56 -7.18
CA ALA A 300 6.19 -1.75 -7.45
C ALA A 300 5.97 -0.67 -6.36
N ALA A 301 6.31 -0.95 -5.10
CA ALA A 301 6.32 0.06 -4.05
C ALA A 301 7.37 1.16 -4.31
N ALA A 302 8.54 0.79 -4.82
CA ALA A 302 9.57 1.74 -5.27
C ALA A 302 9.09 2.59 -6.47
N GLN A 303 8.33 1.99 -7.40
CA GLN A 303 7.67 2.74 -8.49
C GLN A 303 6.70 3.78 -7.94
N MET A 304 5.80 3.39 -7.02
CA MET A 304 4.84 4.29 -6.38
C MET A 304 5.53 5.43 -5.63
N MET A 305 6.66 5.15 -5.00
CA MET A 305 7.49 6.16 -4.32
C MET A 305 7.97 7.23 -5.31
N LEU A 306 8.55 6.84 -6.44
CA LEU A 306 9.00 7.78 -7.46
C LEU A 306 7.84 8.59 -8.06
N GLU A 307 6.71 7.95 -8.33
CA GLU A 307 5.52 8.64 -8.82
C GLU A 307 5.02 9.70 -7.82
N THR A 308 5.03 9.39 -6.53
CA THR A 308 4.65 10.33 -5.46
C THR A 308 5.65 11.48 -5.32
N LEU A 309 6.94 11.23 -5.54
CA LEU A 309 7.98 12.26 -5.56
C LEU A 309 7.97 13.12 -6.85
N GLY A 310 7.05 12.86 -7.80
CA GLY A 310 6.92 13.59 -9.06
C GLY A 310 7.84 13.09 -10.17
N GLU A 311 8.50 11.96 -9.99
CA GLU A 311 9.41 11.33 -10.96
C GLU A 311 8.65 10.33 -11.87
N GLU A 312 7.62 10.82 -12.56
CA GLU A 312 6.70 9.99 -13.36
C GLU A 312 7.41 9.23 -14.49
N ALA A 313 8.41 9.84 -15.13
CA ALA A 313 9.20 9.17 -16.18
C ALA A 313 9.99 7.98 -15.63
N ALA A 314 10.63 8.16 -14.48
CA ALA A 314 11.37 7.11 -13.78
C ALA A 314 10.43 5.98 -13.30
N ALA A 315 9.27 6.33 -12.75
CA ALA A 315 8.24 5.37 -12.33
C ALA A 315 7.73 4.54 -13.53
N ALA A 316 7.46 5.19 -14.67
CA ALA A 316 7.03 4.50 -15.89
C ALA A 316 8.09 3.53 -16.44
N ARG A 317 9.39 3.82 -16.27
CA ARG A 317 10.47 2.88 -16.61
C ARG A 317 10.42 1.63 -15.75
N ILE A 318 10.23 1.79 -14.43
CA ILE A 318 10.10 0.65 -13.52
C ILE A 318 8.89 -0.21 -13.92
N GLU A 319 7.74 0.40 -14.20
CA GLU A 319 6.56 -0.33 -14.64
C GLU A 319 6.80 -1.12 -15.93
N ARG A 320 7.48 -0.52 -16.92
CA ARG A 320 7.89 -1.25 -18.13
C ARG A 320 8.78 -2.45 -17.80
N GLY A 321 9.74 -2.27 -16.89
CA GLY A 321 10.61 -3.33 -16.41
C GLY A 321 9.84 -4.50 -15.81
N ILE A 322 8.88 -4.21 -14.92
CA ILE A 322 7.96 -5.19 -14.33
C ILE A 322 7.20 -5.95 -15.42
N ILE A 323 6.55 -5.23 -16.34
CA ILE A 323 5.75 -5.80 -17.42
C ILE A 323 6.60 -6.72 -18.32
N GLN A 324 7.80 -6.30 -18.71
CA GLN A 324 8.66 -7.09 -19.57
C GLN A 324 9.14 -8.37 -18.88
N THR A 325 9.52 -8.27 -17.60
CA THR A 325 9.94 -9.41 -16.79
C THR A 325 8.82 -10.44 -16.63
N LEU A 326 7.60 -9.97 -16.36
CA LEU A 326 6.42 -10.83 -16.28
C LEU A 326 6.07 -11.51 -17.60
N LYS A 327 6.22 -10.80 -18.71
CA LYS A 327 5.94 -11.36 -20.04
C LYS A 327 6.94 -12.40 -20.51
N LYS A 328 8.21 -12.26 -20.15
CA LYS A 328 9.31 -13.01 -20.81
C LYS A 328 10.01 -14.01 -19.91
N ASP A 329 10.10 -13.72 -18.60
CA ASP A 329 11.06 -14.41 -17.75
C ASP A 329 10.39 -15.18 -16.58
N ILE A 330 9.28 -14.68 -16.02
CA ILE A 330 8.62 -15.30 -14.86
C ILE A 330 7.56 -16.33 -15.29
N LYS A 331 7.68 -17.53 -14.72
CA LYS A 331 6.76 -18.65 -14.97
C LYS A 331 5.55 -18.66 -14.02
N SER A 332 5.71 -18.17 -12.81
CA SER A 332 4.69 -18.12 -11.77
C SER A 332 5.00 -17.04 -10.74
N GLN A 333 3.98 -16.48 -10.09
CA GLN A 333 4.14 -15.51 -9.00
C GLN A 333 4.53 -16.17 -7.67
N ALA A 334 4.34 -17.47 -7.53
CA ALA A 334 4.55 -18.19 -6.28
C ALA A 334 6.04 -18.33 -5.94
N ALA A 335 6.37 -18.14 -4.66
CA ALA A 335 7.73 -18.33 -4.13
C ALA A 335 8.29 -19.71 -4.51
N GLY A 336 9.52 -19.74 -4.98
CA GLY A 336 10.21 -20.96 -5.46
C GLY A 336 9.70 -21.52 -6.79
N LYS A 337 8.67 -20.93 -7.40
CA LYS A 337 8.12 -21.39 -8.71
C LYS A 337 8.29 -20.36 -9.82
N MET A 338 8.96 -19.24 -9.57
CA MET A 338 9.18 -18.18 -10.56
C MET A 338 10.04 -18.64 -11.76
N GLY A 339 10.87 -19.65 -11.58
CA GLY A 339 11.89 -20.06 -12.54
C GLY A 339 13.18 -19.24 -12.46
N LEU A 340 13.21 -18.25 -11.58
CA LEU A 340 14.30 -17.34 -11.27
C LEU A 340 14.43 -17.17 -9.76
N SER A 341 15.63 -16.80 -9.29
CA SER A 341 15.82 -16.34 -7.90
C SER A 341 15.30 -14.93 -7.71
N THR A 342 15.12 -14.51 -6.45
CA THR A 342 14.77 -13.13 -6.08
C THR A 342 15.70 -12.12 -6.74
N THR A 343 17.01 -12.34 -6.66
CA THR A 343 18.04 -11.49 -7.26
C THR A 343 17.93 -11.42 -8.78
N GLN A 344 17.75 -12.57 -9.44
CA GLN A 344 17.60 -12.61 -10.89
C GLN A 344 16.34 -11.86 -11.38
N VAL A 345 15.24 -11.91 -10.64
CA VAL A 345 14.05 -11.11 -10.97
C VAL A 345 14.36 -9.62 -10.92
N GLY A 346 15.03 -9.15 -9.86
CA GLY A 346 15.48 -7.75 -9.75
C GLY A 346 16.41 -7.33 -10.89
N ASP A 347 17.36 -8.19 -11.28
CA ASP A 347 18.27 -7.94 -12.40
C ASP A 347 17.51 -7.79 -13.74
N LYS A 348 16.50 -8.63 -13.98
CA LYS A 348 15.66 -8.55 -15.18
C LYS A 348 14.87 -7.25 -15.21
N VAL A 349 14.20 -6.89 -14.09
CA VAL A 349 13.45 -5.63 -14.02
C VAL A 349 14.37 -4.44 -14.24
N ALA A 350 15.54 -4.39 -13.58
CA ALA A 350 16.51 -3.31 -13.74
C ALA A 350 16.96 -3.19 -15.20
N GLY A 351 17.31 -4.32 -15.84
CA GLY A 351 17.72 -4.34 -17.25
C GLY A 351 16.65 -3.81 -18.21
N TYR A 352 15.41 -4.26 -18.07
CA TYR A 352 14.30 -3.78 -18.91
C TYR A 352 13.86 -2.34 -18.61
N ALA A 353 14.04 -1.87 -17.39
CA ALA A 353 13.68 -0.51 -17.00
C ALA A 353 14.61 0.53 -17.64
N VAL A 354 15.86 0.19 -17.91
CA VAL A 354 16.86 1.10 -18.51
C VAL A 354 17.02 0.94 -20.02
N ALA A 355 16.48 -0.14 -20.59
CA ALA A 355 16.41 -0.35 -22.03
C ALA A 355 15.26 0.49 -22.63
#